data_f9f13bc917558343dfdf62af0d713062
#
_entry.id   f9f13bc917558343dfdf62af0d713062
#
_cell.length_a   1.000
_cell.length_b   1.000
_cell.length_c   1.000
_cell.angle_alpha   90.00
_cell.angle_beta   90.00
_cell.angle_gamma   90.00
#
_symmetry.space_group_name_H-M   'P 1'
#
loop_
_entity.id
_entity.type
_entity.pdbx_description
1 polymer ?
#
loop_
_entity_poly.entity_id
_entity_poly.type
_entity_poly.pdbx_seq_one_letter_code
_entity_poly.pdbx_strand_id
1 'polypeptide(L)'
;MEKIFNKDLYLNYKSDFSPDDFHHVAFKTTNYEEMVEFYKKLFGCEPLYQSDQITFLAFDDEHHRVAIANTSDVLKNLGFIPKLIMNLKLFLNKKIPTIVGLDHISYRINPIDRWFNFYFEAKERGLDPLWTINHGWISGIYYKDPDGNLVER
;
A
#
# COMPACT_ATOMS: atom_id res chain seq x y z
N MET A 1 22.53 6.76 22.24
CA MET A 1 23.01 6.42 20.89
C MET A 1 22.66 7.60 19.98
N GLU A 2 23.66 8.36 19.60
CA GLU A 2 23.47 9.53 18.72
C GLU A 2 23.09 9.04 17.32
N LYS A 3 21.97 9.53 16.78
CA LYS A 3 21.54 9.18 15.42
C LYS A 3 22.36 10.04 14.45
N ILE A 4 23.37 9.45 13.84
CA ILE A 4 24.19 10.13 12.83
C ILE A 4 23.45 10.02 11.48
N PHE A 5 22.84 11.12 11.03
CA PHE A 5 22.37 11.24 9.65
C PHE A 5 23.51 11.77 8.80
N ASN A 6 24.08 10.90 7.96
CA ASN A 6 25.15 11.31 7.04
C ASN A 6 24.52 11.84 5.73
N LYS A 7 24.42 13.16 5.62
CA LYS A 7 23.85 13.86 4.48
C LYS A 7 24.62 13.61 3.17
N ASP A 8 25.94 13.47 3.25
CA ASP A 8 26.79 13.27 2.07
C ASP A 8 26.60 11.85 1.48
N LEU A 9 26.43 10.85 2.34
CA LEU A 9 26.03 9.51 1.90
C LEU A 9 24.66 9.52 1.24
N TYR A 10 23.70 10.23 1.81
CA TYR A 10 22.35 10.34 1.26
C TYR A 10 22.32 10.99 -0.14
N LEU A 11 23.14 12.02 -0.36
CA LEU A 11 23.15 12.78 -1.62
C LEU A 11 23.99 12.16 -2.73
N ASN A 12 25.02 11.36 -2.37
CA ASN A 12 26.04 10.89 -3.30
C ASN A 12 26.07 9.35 -3.44
N TYR A 13 25.21 8.62 -2.71
CA TYR A 13 25.21 7.16 -2.79
C TYR A 13 24.46 6.69 -4.03
N LYS A 14 25.21 6.50 -5.12
CA LYS A 14 24.77 5.73 -6.28
C LYS A 14 25.89 4.75 -6.65
N SER A 15 25.61 3.46 -6.63
CA SER A 15 26.51 2.42 -7.11
C SER A 15 25.91 1.80 -8.37
N ASP A 16 26.74 1.11 -9.15
CA ASP A 16 26.30 0.38 -10.36
C ASP A 16 25.28 -0.74 -10.04
N PHE A 17 25.15 -1.10 -8.75
CA PHE A 17 24.17 -2.07 -8.26
C PHE A 17 22.92 -1.43 -7.62
N SER A 18 22.88 -0.10 -7.51
CA SER A 18 21.71 0.57 -6.96
C SER A 18 20.57 0.52 -7.97
N PRO A 19 19.33 0.18 -7.56
CA PRO A 19 18.18 0.34 -8.45
C PRO A 19 18.01 1.81 -8.82
N ASP A 20 17.57 2.08 -10.03
CA ASP A 20 17.32 3.45 -10.47
C ASP A 20 16.07 4.03 -9.82
N ASP A 21 15.06 3.19 -9.59
CA ASP A 21 13.74 3.63 -9.15
C ASP A 21 12.99 2.47 -8.44
N PHE A 22 11.91 2.81 -7.71
CA PHE A 22 10.92 1.86 -7.25
C PHE A 22 9.85 1.68 -8.34
N HIS A 23 9.79 0.49 -8.93
CA HIS A 23 8.90 0.23 -10.05
C HIS A 23 7.44 0.04 -9.63
N HIS A 24 7.12 -1.05 -8.94
CA HIS A 24 5.75 -1.31 -8.49
C HIS A 24 5.69 -2.20 -7.24
N VAL A 25 4.50 -2.24 -6.63
CA VAL A 25 4.11 -3.24 -5.63
C VAL A 25 2.99 -4.10 -6.18
N ALA A 26 3.01 -5.39 -5.88
CA ALA A 26 1.95 -6.33 -6.26
C ALA A 26 1.31 -6.95 -5.01
N PHE A 27 -0.01 -6.84 -4.93
CA PHE A 27 -0.84 -7.45 -3.90
C PHE A 27 -1.56 -8.68 -4.44
N LYS A 28 -1.70 -9.70 -3.61
CA LYS A 28 -2.61 -10.84 -3.81
C LYS A 28 -3.73 -10.73 -2.80
N THR A 29 -4.97 -10.73 -3.27
CA THR A 29 -6.14 -10.52 -2.41
C THR A 29 -7.29 -11.45 -2.75
N THR A 30 -8.10 -11.76 -1.75
CA THR A 30 -9.43 -12.36 -1.91
C THR A 30 -10.56 -11.34 -1.78
N ASN A 31 -10.23 -10.06 -1.49
CA ASN A 31 -11.16 -8.92 -1.42
C ASN A 31 -10.90 -7.97 -2.58
N TYR A 32 -10.96 -8.50 -3.80
CA TYR A 32 -10.44 -7.83 -4.99
C TYR A 32 -11.08 -6.47 -5.26
N GLU A 33 -12.41 -6.42 -5.26
CA GLU A 33 -13.16 -5.20 -5.55
C GLU A 33 -12.90 -4.11 -4.51
N GLU A 34 -12.89 -4.46 -3.22
CA GLU A 34 -12.62 -3.53 -2.13
C GLU A 34 -11.18 -3.00 -2.18
N MET A 35 -10.22 -3.86 -2.53
CA MET A 35 -8.81 -3.44 -2.69
C MET A 35 -8.65 -2.47 -3.86
N VAL A 36 -9.27 -2.75 -5.00
CA VAL A 36 -9.24 -1.87 -6.16
C VAL A 36 -9.86 -0.51 -5.81
N GLU A 37 -11.06 -0.49 -5.24
CA GLU A 37 -11.73 0.75 -4.86
C GLU A 37 -10.97 1.54 -3.78
N PHE A 38 -10.34 0.87 -2.82
CA PHE A 38 -9.50 1.52 -1.82
C PHE A 38 -8.33 2.28 -2.47
N TYR A 39 -7.56 1.61 -3.35
CA TYR A 39 -6.39 2.23 -3.97
C TYR A 39 -6.77 3.29 -5.02
N LYS A 40 -7.88 3.13 -5.74
CA LYS A 40 -8.45 4.21 -6.59
C LYS A 40 -8.72 5.47 -5.77
N LYS A 41 -9.40 5.34 -4.64
CA LYS A 41 -9.71 6.47 -3.74
C LYS A 41 -8.44 7.08 -3.15
N LEU A 42 -7.49 6.23 -2.69
CA LEU A 42 -6.25 6.67 -2.04
C LEU A 42 -5.34 7.45 -2.99
N PHE A 43 -5.26 7.04 -4.26
CA PHE A 43 -4.41 7.68 -5.25
C PHE A 43 -5.15 8.69 -6.12
N GLY A 44 -6.48 8.68 -6.12
CA GLY A 44 -7.29 9.53 -6.99
C GLY A 44 -7.10 9.20 -8.47
N CYS A 45 -6.95 7.92 -8.80
CA CYS A 45 -6.70 7.45 -10.16
C CYS A 45 -7.72 6.39 -10.59
N GLU A 46 -7.86 6.19 -11.90
CA GLU A 46 -8.58 5.08 -12.49
C GLU A 46 -7.62 3.99 -12.96
N PRO A 47 -8.07 2.72 -13.06
CA PRO A 47 -7.23 1.64 -13.56
C PRO A 47 -6.79 1.89 -15.01
N LEU A 48 -5.51 1.68 -15.30
CA LEU A 48 -5.02 1.59 -16.69
C LEU A 48 -5.42 0.27 -17.35
N TYR A 49 -5.54 -0.77 -16.56
CA TYR A 49 -6.04 -2.08 -16.98
C TYR A 49 -6.81 -2.73 -15.83
N GLN A 50 -7.92 -3.35 -16.15
CA GLN A 50 -8.71 -4.13 -15.20
C GLN A 50 -9.35 -5.34 -15.88
N SER A 51 -9.26 -6.49 -15.21
CA SER A 51 -9.94 -7.72 -15.57
C SER A 51 -10.45 -8.40 -14.30
N ASP A 52 -11.12 -9.53 -14.43
CA ASP A 52 -11.57 -10.33 -13.27
C ASP A 52 -10.40 -10.90 -12.44
N GLN A 53 -9.18 -10.91 -12.99
CA GLN A 53 -8.01 -11.52 -12.39
C GLN A 53 -6.99 -10.54 -11.86
N ILE A 54 -6.84 -9.36 -12.49
CA ILE A 54 -5.82 -8.39 -12.15
C ILE A 54 -6.21 -6.97 -12.54
N THR A 55 -5.82 -6.01 -11.70
CA THR A 55 -5.93 -4.58 -11.96
C THR A 55 -4.55 -3.93 -11.85
N PHE A 56 -4.26 -2.99 -12.76
CA PHE A 56 -3.09 -2.13 -12.74
C PHE A 56 -3.50 -0.68 -12.52
N LEU A 57 -2.93 -0.06 -11.49
CA LEU A 57 -3.13 1.34 -11.15
C LEU A 57 -1.82 2.11 -11.33
N ALA A 58 -1.92 3.29 -11.94
CA ALA A 58 -0.83 4.25 -12.04
C ALA A 58 -1.28 5.62 -11.55
N PHE A 59 -0.34 6.39 -11.01
CA PHE A 59 -0.56 7.75 -10.53
C PHE A 59 0.55 8.71 -10.97
N ASP A 60 1.43 8.25 -11.84
CA ASP A 60 2.54 8.98 -12.46
C ASP A 60 2.83 8.43 -13.87
N ASP A 61 3.98 8.74 -14.44
CA ASP A 61 4.36 8.34 -15.81
C ASP A 61 4.69 6.84 -15.97
N GLU A 62 4.76 6.09 -14.85
CA GLU A 62 4.99 4.64 -14.90
C GLU A 62 3.70 3.92 -15.29
N HIS A 63 3.80 2.91 -16.17
CA HIS A 63 2.65 2.17 -16.69
C HIS A 63 1.83 1.44 -15.62
N HIS A 64 2.41 1.15 -14.43
CA HIS A 64 1.70 0.77 -13.21
C HIS A 64 2.62 0.88 -11.99
N ARG A 65 2.07 1.40 -10.89
CA ARG A 65 2.72 1.46 -9.58
C ARG A 65 2.14 0.45 -8.61
N VAL A 66 0.90 0.04 -8.84
CA VAL A 66 0.22 -0.96 -8.03
C VAL A 66 -0.44 -2.00 -8.94
N ALA A 67 -0.15 -3.27 -8.69
CA ALA A 67 -0.82 -4.42 -9.27
C ALA A 67 -1.65 -5.12 -8.18
N ILE A 68 -2.92 -5.42 -8.45
CA ILE A 68 -3.83 -6.12 -7.53
C ILE A 68 -4.30 -7.39 -8.23
N ALA A 69 -3.86 -8.55 -7.73
CA ALA A 69 -4.21 -9.85 -8.28
C ALA A 69 -5.32 -10.51 -7.45
N ASN A 70 -6.41 -10.89 -8.12
CA ASN A 70 -7.52 -11.62 -7.53
C ASN A 70 -7.16 -13.09 -7.34
N THR A 71 -7.17 -13.55 -6.10
CA THR A 71 -6.90 -14.95 -5.75
C THR A 71 -8.12 -15.67 -5.18
N SER A 72 -9.32 -15.11 -5.32
CA SER A 72 -10.58 -15.69 -4.82
C SER A 72 -10.84 -17.08 -5.35
N ASP A 73 -10.48 -17.36 -6.60
CA ASP A 73 -10.68 -18.66 -7.23
C ASP A 73 -9.81 -19.76 -6.61
N VAL A 74 -8.66 -19.39 -6.03
CA VAL A 74 -7.85 -20.35 -5.26
C VAL A 74 -8.65 -20.91 -4.09
N LEU A 75 -9.36 -20.02 -3.36
CA LEU A 75 -10.21 -20.44 -2.25
C LEU A 75 -11.44 -21.27 -2.70
N LYS A 76 -12.02 -20.95 -3.85
CA LYS A 76 -13.19 -21.68 -4.37
C LYS A 76 -12.86 -23.14 -4.70
N ASN A 77 -11.64 -23.38 -5.19
CA ASN A 77 -11.16 -24.69 -5.63
C ASN A 77 -10.51 -25.53 -4.53
N LEU A 78 -10.39 -24.98 -3.30
CA LEU A 78 -9.87 -25.74 -2.15
C LEU A 78 -10.93 -26.67 -1.57
N GLY A 79 -10.51 -27.88 -1.16
CA GLY A 79 -11.34 -28.78 -0.35
C GLY A 79 -11.71 -28.14 1.01
N PHE A 80 -12.71 -28.74 1.70
CA PHE A 80 -13.30 -28.15 2.92
C PHE A 80 -12.26 -27.82 4.02
N ILE A 81 -11.38 -28.76 4.36
CA ILE A 81 -10.40 -28.57 5.45
C ILE A 81 -9.35 -27.51 5.10
N PRO A 82 -8.67 -27.55 3.93
CA PRO A 82 -7.77 -26.49 3.52
C PRO A 82 -8.44 -25.11 3.45
N LYS A 83 -9.67 -25.04 2.96
CA LYS A 83 -10.45 -23.80 2.91
C LYS A 83 -10.74 -23.22 4.30
N LEU A 84 -11.10 -24.06 5.27
CA LEU A 84 -11.33 -23.64 6.65
C LEU A 84 -10.05 -23.07 7.29
N ILE A 85 -8.92 -23.76 7.13
CA ILE A 85 -7.61 -23.30 7.63
C ILE A 85 -7.20 -21.98 6.99
N MET A 86 -7.39 -21.84 5.68
CA MET A 86 -7.06 -20.63 4.95
C MET A 86 -7.92 -19.45 5.42
N ASN A 87 -9.23 -19.63 5.55
CA ASN A 87 -10.14 -18.59 6.04
C ASN A 87 -9.80 -18.17 7.46
N LEU A 88 -9.47 -19.12 8.34
CA LEU A 88 -9.00 -18.80 9.70
C LEU A 88 -7.70 -17.99 9.66
N LYS A 89 -6.74 -18.36 8.82
CA LYS A 89 -5.48 -17.64 8.64
C LYS A 89 -5.68 -16.21 8.15
N LEU A 90 -6.53 -16.02 7.13
CA LEU A 90 -6.91 -14.71 6.61
C LEU A 90 -7.59 -13.85 7.69
N PHE A 91 -8.52 -14.44 8.44
CA PHE A 91 -9.19 -13.76 9.54
C PHE A 91 -8.20 -13.31 10.63
N LEU A 92 -7.27 -14.18 11.01
CA LEU A 92 -6.26 -13.87 12.03
C LEU A 92 -5.29 -12.79 11.54
N ASN A 93 -4.81 -12.85 10.29
CA ASN A 93 -3.92 -11.85 9.72
C ASN A 93 -4.53 -10.44 9.69
N LYS A 94 -5.86 -10.32 9.51
CA LYS A 94 -6.57 -9.04 9.59
C LYS A 94 -6.68 -8.49 11.02
N LYS A 95 -6.65 -9.36 12.03
CA LYS A 95 -6.91 -9.01 13.44
C LYS A 95 -5.67 -8.92 14.30
N ILE A 96 -4.62 -9.68 13.98
CA ILE A 96 -3.42 -9.79 14.79
C ILE A 96 -2.26 -9.15 14.02
N PRO A 97 -1.66 -8.06 14.53
CA PRO A 97 -0.46 -7.49 13.94
C PRO A 97 0.65 -8.53 13.88
N THR A 98 1.29 -8.67 12.75
CA THR A 98 2.47 -9.52 12.61
C THR A 98 3.68 -8.83 13.26
N ILE A 99 4.50 -9.60 13.98
CA ILE A 99 5.74 -9.08 14.59
C ILE A 99 6.86 -9.00 13.54
N VAL A 100 6.72 -9.76 12.46
CA VAL A 100 7.71 -9.88 11.38
C VAL A 100 7.01 -9.79 10.03
N GLY A 101 7.56 -9.02 9.10
CA GLY A 101 7.03 -8.85 7.74
C GLY A 101 7.17 -7.42 7.23
N LEU A 102 6.48 -7.12 6.15
CA LEU A 102 6.33 -5.76 5.67
C LEU A 102 5.46 -4.98 6.65
N ASP A 103 5.99 -3.87 7.18
CA ASP A 103 5.23 -3.01 8.10
C ASP A 103 4.26 -2.12 7.32
N HIS A 104 4.77 -1.27 6.43
CA HIS A 104 3.96 -0.40 5.59
C HIS A 104 4.66 -0.08 4.26
N ILE A 105 3.90 0.50 3.33
CA ILE A 105 4.40 1.11 2.10
C ILE A 105 4.10 2.60 2.18
N SER A 106 5.13 3.44 1.99
CA SER A 106 4.99 4.89 2.01
C SER A 106 5.04 5.48 0.61
N TYR A 107 4.06 6.35 0.31
CA TYR A 107 3.95 7.07 -0.96
C TYR A 107 4.02 8.58 -0.69
N ARG A 108 5.03 9.22 -1.23
CA ARG A 108 5.30 10.65 -1.00
C ARG A 108 4.26 11.55 -1.66
N ILE A 109 3.88 12.61 -0.94
CA ILE A 109 3.13 13.74 -1.47
C ILE A 109 3.99 15.00 -1.28
N ASN A 110 4.27 15.71 -2.37
CA ASN A 110 4.96 17.00 -2.37
C ASN A 110 4.17 18.00 -3.23
N PRO A 111 4.21 19.30 -2.91
CA PRO A 111 4.75 19.91 -1.69
C PRO A 111 3.81 19.71 -0.47
N ILE A 112 4.17 20.27 0.68
CA ILE A 112 3.48 20.04 1.98
C ILE A 112 2.03 20.51 1.99
N ASP A 113 1.68 21.55 1.26
CA ASP A 113 0.30 22.03 1.11
C ASP A 113 -0.60 20.98 0.42
N ARG A 114 -0.09 20.28 -0.59
CA ARG A 114 -0.80 19.13 -1.19
C ARG A 114 -1.02 18.00 -0.18
N TRP A 115 -0.10 17.77 0.73
CA TRP A 115 -0.23 16.75 1.78
C TRP A 115 -1.37 17.11 2.74
N PHE A 116 -1.50 18.39 3.14
CA PHE A 116 -2.63 18.84 3.96
C PHE A 116 -3.97 18.73 3.20
N ASN A 117 -4.00 19.16 1.93
CA ASN A 117 -5.21 19.05 1.11
C ASN A 117 -5.63 17.60 0.94
N PHE A 118 -4.67 16.68 0.71
CA PHE A 118 -4.92 15.25 0.62
C PHE A 118 -5.64 14.70 1.85
N TYR A 119 -5.27 15.13 3.06
CA TYR A 119 -5.92 14.68 4.30
C TYR A 119 -7.44 14.95 4.28
N PHE A 120 -7.85 16.14 3.87
CA PHE A 120 -9.25 16.51 3.80
C PHE A 120 -9.97 15.80 2.65
N GLU A 121 -9.37 15.79 1.46
CA GLU A 121 -9.92 15.10 0.29
C GLU A 121 -10.09 13.59 0.52
N ALA A 122 -9.15 12.95 1.18
CA ALA A 122 -9.23 11.53 1.53
C ALA A 122 -10.46 11.26 2.41
N LYS A 123 -10.72 12.11 3.39
CA LYS A 123 -11.92 12.03 4.24
C LYS A 123 -13.22 12.19 3.44
N GLU A 124 -13.27 13.14 2.52
CA GLU A 124 -14.43 13.34 1.63
C GLU A 124 -14.70 12.11 0.75
N ARG A 125 -13.65 11.38 0.38
CA ARG A 125 -13.73 10.09 -0.35
C ARG A 125 -14.06 8.90 0.56
N GLY A 126 -14.25 9.11 1.86
CA GLY A 126 -14.55 8.08 2.86
C GLY A 126 -13.34 7.25 3.28
N LEU A 127 -12.15 7.82 3.20
CA LEU A 127 -10.92 7.25 3.74
C LEU A 127 -10.58 7.92 5.07
N ASP A 128 -10.86 7.27 6.18
CA ASP A 128 -10.46 7.73 7.51
C ASP A 128 -9.07 7.19 7.86
N PRO A 129 -8.12 8.07 8.24
CA PRO A 129 -6.80 7.63 8.67
C PRO A 129 -6.89 6.89 10.02
N LEU A 130 -6.04 5.89 10.19
CA LEU A 130 -5.86 5.22 11.48
C LEU A 130 -5.18 6.15 12.50
N TRP A 131 -4.13 6.84 12.06
CA TRP A 131 -3.42 7.87 12.82
C TRP A 131 -2.62 8.77 11.89
N THR A 132 -2.19 9.90 12.45
CA THR A 132 -1.19 10.80 11.86
C THR A 132 -0.02 10.92 12.80
N ILE A 133 1.19 11.07 12.26
CA ILE A 133 2.40 11.19 13.07
C ILE A 133 3.36 12.21 12.46
N ASN A 134 4.02 12.97 13.32
CA ASN A 134 5.11 13.84 12.93
C ASN A 134 6.42 13.27 13.50
N HIS A 135 7.29 12.81 12.60
CA HIS A 135 8.60 12.27 12.95
C HIS A 135 9.70 13.36 13.07
N GLY A 136 9.35 14.64 12.93
CA GLY A 136 10.25 15.77 12.96
C GLY A 136 10.72 16.20 11.56
N TRP A 137 11.24 15.29 10.75
CA TRP A 137 11.67 15.54 9.36
C TRP A 137 10.66 15.08 8.30
N ILE A 138 9.68 14.30 8.68
CA ILE A 138 8.59 13.81 7.83
C ILE A 138 7.30 13.69 8.64
N SER A 139 6.18 13.97 8.04
CA SER A 139 4.85 13.71 8.60
C SER A 139 4.15 12.65 7.77
N GLY A 140 3.52 11.69 8.43
CA GLY A 140 2.82 10.57 7.81
C GLY A 140 1.34 10.51 8.20
N ILE A 141 0.50 10.11 7.26
CA ILE A 141 -0.90 9.76 7.46
C ILE A 141 -1.05 8.27 7.13
N TYR A 142 -1.47 7.48 8.09
CA TYR A 142 -1.55 6.03 7.94
C TYR A 142 -2.97 5.56 7.71
N TYR A 143 -3.13 4.75 6.68
CA TYR A 143 -4.38 4.09 6.30
C TYR A 143 -4.21 2.58 6.38
N LYS A 144 -5.32 1.88 6.50
CA LYS A 144 -5.36 0.42 6.41
C LYS A 144 -6.19 0.02 5.22
N ASP A 145 -5.60 -0.78 4.33
CA ASP A 145 -6.34 -1.31 3.20
C ASP A 145 -7.31 -2.45 3.63
N PRO A 146 -8.23 -2.90 2.76
CA PRO A 146 -9.19 -3.95 3.09
C PRO A 146 -8.58 -5.28 3.53
N ASP A 147 -7.36 -5.59 3.12
CA ASP A 147 -6.63 -6.78 3.54
C ASP A 147 -5.83 -6.60 4.84
N GLY A 148 -5.76 -5.37 5.32
CA GLY A 148 -5.11 -5.02 6.57
C GLY A 148 -3.67 -4.55 6.42
N ASN A 149 -3.16 -4.30 5.20
CA ASN A 149 -1.85 -3.71 5.00
C ASN A 149 -1.87 -2.22 5.37
N LEU A 150 -0.76 -1.75 5.95
CA LEU A 150 -0.58 -0.34 6.25
C LEU A 150 -0.04 0.41 5.04
N VAL A 151 -0.63 1.57 4.77
CA VAL A 151 -0.22 2.49 3.71
C VAL A 151 -0.02 3.87 4.33
N GLU A 152 1.17 4.45 4.12
CA GLU A 152 1.52 5.81 4.56
C GLU A 152 1.46 6.79 3.38
N ARG A 153 0.96 7.99 3.68
CA ARG A 153 0.93 9.12 2.73
C ARG A 153 1.61 10.33 3.35
#